data_eec55f111192ac7349a941ca902d3732
#
_entry.id   eec55f111192ac7349a941ca902d3732
#
_cell.length_a   1.000
_cell.length_b   1.000
_cell.length_c   1.000
_cell.angle_alpha   90.00
_cell.angle_beta   90.00
_cell.angle_gamma   90.00
#
_symmetry.space_group_name_H-M   'P 1'
#
loop_
_entity.id
_entity.type
_entity.pdbx_description
1 polymer ?
#
loop_
_entity_poly.entity_id
_entity_poly.type
_entity_poly.pdbx_seq_one_letter_code
_entity_poly.pdbx_strand_id
1 'polypeptide(L)'
;MRIKRTTSPSGISRHTRLLAVATGLVAAGALAVPAATAQDGAAAFSAAQLEQASDALLGADVAGTAWGVDPKTDRIVVTADSTVSKAEIAELKDAAGPNADALKIERTPGKFQKYISGGDAIYASSWRCSLGFNVRNGSTYYFLTAGHCTDGATTWWSNSAKTTVLGTTSGSSFPTNDYGIVKYTNTSVTKSGTVGSQDITRAADATVGQNVTRRGSTTGTH
;
A
#
# COMPACT_ATOMS: atom_id res chain seq x y z
N MET A 1 34.45 28.42 1.53
CA MET A 1 34.31 28.66 0.11
C MET A 1 32.90 29.17 -0.17
N ARG A 2 32.77 30.48 -0.45
CA ARG A 2 31.48 31.19 -0.62
C ARG A 2 31.15 31.21 -2.12
N ILE A 3 29.97 30.70 -2.50
CA ILE A 3 29.46 30.85 -3.88
C ILE A 3 28.31 31.84 -3.87
N LYS A 4 28.50 32.88 -4.67
CA LYS A 4 27.58 34.01 -4.85
C LYS A 4 26.36 33.64 -5.67
N ARG A 5 25.20 34.12 -5.21
CA ARG A 5 23.97 34.23 -6.02
C ARG A 5 24.11 35.37 -7.01
N THR A 6 23.79 35.14 -8.29
CA THR A 6 23.51 36.16 -9.26
C THR A 6 22.02 36.19 -9.55
N THR A 7 21.43 37.32 -9.22
CA THR A 7 20.10 37.77 -9.66
C THR A 7 20.24 38.51 -10.97
N SER A 8 19.32 38.32 -11.90
CA SER A 8 19.13 39.21 -13.06
C SER A 8 17.64 39.53 -13.24
N PRO A 9 17.34 40.76 -13.66
CA PRO A 9 16.02 41.34 -13.51
C PRO A 9 15.18 41.36 -14.80
N SER A 10 13.90 41.40 -14.55
CA SER A 10 12.75 41.93 -15.30
C SER A 10 12.97 42.64 -16.63
N GLY A 11 12.14 42.28 -17.61
CA GLY A 11 11.84 43.08 -18.77
C GLY A 11 10.36 43.01 -19.13
N ILE A 12 9.65 44.09 -18.78
CA ILE A 12 8.26 44.35 -19.17
C ILE A 12 8.29 44.95 -20.58
N SER A 13 7.49 44.41 -21.49
CA SER A 13 7.14 45.16 -22.71
C SER A 13 5.63 45.00 -22.98
N ARG A 14 4.95 46.12 -22.77
CA ARG A 14 3.56 46.37 -23.21
C ARG A 14 3.61 46.75 -24.69
N HIS A 15 2.87 46.09 -25.56
CA HIS A 15 2.39 46.66 -26.80
C HIS A 15 0.89 46.43 -26.97
N THR A 16 0.19 47.52 -26.75
CA THR A 16 -1.20 47.81 -27.14
C THR A 16 -1.26 48.01 -28.69
N ARG A 17 -2.16 47.30 -29.39
CA ARG A 17 -2.68 47.76 -30.69
C ARG A 17 -4.13 47.29 -30.90
N LEU A 18 -4.94 48.18 -30.91
CA LEU A 18 -6.20 48.66 -31.51
C LEU A 18 -6.83 47.80 -32.64
N LEU A 19 -8.11 47.50 -32.39
CA LEU A 19 -9.31 47.52 -33.23
C LEU A 19 -9.19 47.36 -34.77
N ALA A 20 -9.91 46.37 -35.26
CA ALA A 20 -10.64 46.45 -36.50
C ALA A 20 -11.97 45.69 -36.39
N VAL A 21 -13.07 46.44 -36.46
CA VAL A 21 -14.44 45.93 -36.58
C VAL A 21 -14.65 45.58 -38.05
N ALA A 22 -15.01 44.32 -38.32
CA ALA A 22 -15.55 43.92 -39.62
C ALA A 22 -16.91 43.26 -39.37
N THR A 23 -17.97 44.02 -39.68
CA THR A 23 -19.34 43.50 -39.80
C THR A 23 -19.46 42.66 -41.06
N GLY A 24 -19.65 41.34 -40.89
CA GLY A 24 -20.00 40.43 -41.97
C GLY A 24 -21.26 39.66 -41.60
N LEU A 25 -22.37 39.95 -42.26
CA LEU A 25 -23.57 39.11 -42.28
C LEU A 25 -23.21 37.78 -42.89
N VAL A 26 -23.46 36.70 -42.17
CA VAL A 26 -23.51 35.35 -42.75
C VAL A 26 -24.77 34.64 -42.30
N ALA A 27 -25.42 34.11 -43.34
CA ALA A 27 -26.68 33.41 -43.33
C ALA A 27 -26.77 32.29 -42.29
N ALA A 28 -27.96 32.16 -41.70
CA ALA A 28 -28.37 31.03 -40.87
C ALA A 28 -28.45 29.74 -41.71
N GLY A 29 -27.38 28.95 -41.67
CA GLY A 29 -27.43 27.54 -42.04
C GLY A 29 -27.71 26.72 -40.78
N ALA A 30 -28.90 26.17 -40.64
CA ALA A 30 -29.22 25.21 -39.63
C ALA A 30 -28.43 23.93 -39.89
N LEU A 31 -27.25 23.82 -39.27
CA LEU A 31 -26.57 22.51 -39.13
C LEU A 31 -27.30 21.75 -38.04
N ALA A 32 -28.10 20.75 -38.45
CA ALA A 32 -28.59 19.75 -37.52
C ALA A 32 -27.37 19.02 -36.93
N VAL A 33 -27.03 19.40 -35.71
CA VAL A 33 -26.09 18.64 -34.87
C VAL A 33 -26.84 17.31 -34.59
N PRO A 34 -26.29 16.15 -35.00
CA PRO A 34 -26.88 14.91 -34.54
C PRO A 34 -26.88 14.94 -33.02
N ALA A 35 -28.02 14.82 -32.38
CA ALA A 35 -28.12 14.59 -30.96
C ALA A 35 -27.28 13.34 -30.68
N ALA A 36 -26.15 13.52 -30.02
CA ALA A 36 -25.43 12.42 -29.45
C ALA A 36 -26.44 11.76 -28.52
N THR A 37 -26.92 10.57 -28.89
CA THR A 37 -27.63 9.71 -27.98
C THR A 37 -26.74 9.53 -26.76
N ALA A 38 -27.17 10.11 -25.64
CA ALA A 38 -26.57 9.80 -24.36
C ALA A 38 -26.67 8.29 -24.20
N GLN A 39 -25.56 7.59 -24.42
CA GLN A 39 -25.43 6.24 -23.91
C GLN A 39 -25.64 6.37 -22.40
N ASP A 40 -26.55 5.56 -21.87
CA ASP A 40 -26.71 5.33 -20.43
C ASP A 40 -25.41 4.68 -19.89
N GLY A 41 -24.31 5.40 -19.95
CA GLY A 41 -23.09 5.13 -19.22
C GLY A 41 -23.30 5.62 -17.81
N ALA A 42 -23.29 4.73 -16.83
CA ALA A 42 -23.17 5.12 -15.44
C ALA A 42 -22.11 6.24 -15.35
N ALA A 43 -22.45 7.37 -14.70
CA ALA A 43 -21.58 8.52 -14.62
C ALA A 43 -20.21 8.08 -14.14
N ALA A 44 -19.17 8.31 -14.94
CA ALA A 44 -17.79 8.01 -14.58
C ALA A 44 -17.41 8.95 -13.43
N PHE A 45 -16.91 8.39 -12.35
CA PHE A 45 -16.41 9.19 -11.22
C PHE A 45 -15.06 9.79 -11.57
N SER A 46 -14.86 11.04 -11.23
CA SER A 46 -13.56 11.69 -11.42
C SER A 46 -12.48 11.10 -10.53
N ALA A 47 -11.21 11.23 -10.93
CA ALA A 47 -10.08 10.77 -10.11
C ALA A 47 -10.12 11.35 -8.69
N ALA A 48 -10.49 12.63 -8.54
CA ALA A 48 -10.60 13.28 -7.23
C ALA A 48 -11.70 12.66 -6.36
N GLN A 49 -12.85 12.28 -6.94
CA GLN A 49 -13.93 11.60 -6.21
C GLN A 49 -13.50 10.21 -5.76
N LEU A 50 -12.79 9.47 -6.62
CA LEU A 50 -12.26 8.15 -6.30
C LEU A 50 -11.18 8.22 -5.21
N GLU A 51 -10.30 9.22 -5.26
CA GLU A 51 -9.30 9.46 -4.21
C GLU A 51 -9.96 9.78 -2.86
N GLN A 52 -10.90 10.72 -2.83
CA GLN A 52 -11.66 11.06 -1.62
C GLN A 52 -12.40 9.85 -1.03
N ALA A 53 -13.02 9.03 -1.87
CA ALA A 53 -13.68 7.82 -1.41
C ALA A 53 -12.67 6.79 -0.88
N SER A 54 -11.51 6.63 -1.52
CA SER A 54 -10.44 5.75 -1.04
C SER A 54 -9.89 6.19 0.33
N ASP A 55 -9.68 7.49 0.52
CA ASP A 55 -9.22 8.05 1.80
C ASP A 55 -10.28 7.86 2.90
N ALA A 56 -11.55 8.00 2.56
CA ALA A 56 -12.65 7.76 3.48
C ALA A 56 -12.72 6.27 3.90
N LEU A 57 -12.54 5.33 2.97
CA LEU A 57 -12.45 3.89 3.28
C LEU A 57 -11.25 3.59 4.18
N LEU A 58 -10.10 4.22 3.93
CA LEU A 58 -8.91 4.08 4.76
C LEU A 58 -9.17 4.62 6.18
N GLY A 59 -9.87 5.73 6.30
CA GLY A 59 -10.23 6.33 7.59
C GLY A 59 -11.25 5.51 8.39
N ALA A 60 -12.17 4.82 7.72
CA ALA A 60 -13.13 3.92 8.36
C ALA A 60 -12.48 2.66 8.96
N ASP A 61 -11.30 2.24 8.43
CA ASP A 61 -10.46 1.14 8.95
C ASP A 61 -11.23 -0.17 9.24
N VAL A 62 -12.21 -0.51 8.39
CA VAL A 62 -13.02 -1.73 8.55
C VAL A 62 -12.16 -2.95 8.21
N ALA A 63 -11.88 -3.78 9.22
CA ALA A 63 -11.11 -5.01 9.04
C ALA A 63 -11.84 -6.00 8.11
N GLY A 64 -11.08 -6.78 7.34
CA GLY A 64 -11.66 -7.76 6.40
C GLY A 64 -12.06 -7.14 5.06
N THR A 65 -11.60 -5.92 4.76
CA THR A 65 -11.83 -5.26 3.48
C THR A 65 -10.53 -5.00 2.72
N ALA A 66 -10.62 -5.00 1.39
CA ALA A 66 -9.58 -4.55 0.48
C ALA A 66 -10.25 -3.82 -0.68
N TRP A 67 -9.64 -2.77 -1.21
CA TRP A 67 -10.23 -2.03 -2.32
C TRP A 67 -9.21 -1.54 -3.33
N GLY A 68 -9.70 -1.23 -4.51
CA GLY A 68 -8.93 -0.64 -5.59
C GLY A 68 -9.83 -0.04 -6.65
N VAL A 69 -9.30 0.89 -7.43
CA VAL A 69 -10.00 1.47 -8.57
C VAL A 69 -10.00 0.48 -9.73
N ASP A 70 -11.17 0.16 -10.26
CA ASP A 70 -11.31 -0.57 -11.51
C ASP A 70 -11.23 0.42 -12.68
N PRO A 71 -10.17 0.36 -13.49
CA PRO A 71 -9.97 1.30 -14.59
C PRO A 71 -10.96 1.13 -15.75
N LYS A 72 -11.78 0.06 -15.74
CA LYS A 72 -12.80 -0.17 -16.78
C LYS A 72 -14.12 0.50 -16.46
N THR A 73 -14.40 0.70 -15.18
CA THR A 73 -15.68 1.21 -14.71
C THR A 73 -15.56 2.53 -13.98
N ASP A 74 -14.34 3.03 -13.73
CA ASP A 74 -14.04 4.20 -12.91
C ASP A 74 -14.78 4.15 -11.56
N ARG A 75 -14.74 2.97 -10.91
CA ARG A 75 -15.34 2.71 -9.62
C ARG A 75 -14.34 2.08 -8.66
N ILE A 76 -14.60 2.21 -7.38
CA ILE A 76 -13.85 1.51 -6.34
C ILE A 76 -14.52 0.17 -6.08
N VAL A 77 -13.85 -0.92 -6.43
CA VAL A 77 -14.27 -2.26 -6.05
C VAL A 77 -13.77 -2.51 -4.63
N VAL A 78 -14.71 -2.66 -3.69
CA VAL A 78 -14.44 -3.02 -2.30
C VAL A 78 -14.74 -4.49 -2.13
N THR A 79 -13.72 -5.30 -1.94
CA THR A 79 -13.87 -6.72 -1.63
C THR A 79 -13.97 -6.87 -0.11
N ALA A 80 -15.09 -7.41 0.36
CA ALA A 80 -15.36 -7.68 1.77
C ALA A 80 -15.36 -9.19 2.03
N ASP A 81 -14.57 -9.63 2.99
CA ASP A 81 -14.47 -11.03 3.37
C ASP A 81 -15.69 -11.52 4.19
N SER A 82 -15.67 -12.78 4.60
CA SER A 82 -16.79 -13.40 5.31
C SER A 82 -17.04 -12.81 6.71
N THR A 83 -16.08 -12.08 7.29
CA THR A 83 -16.19 -11.49 8.63
C THR A 83 -16.87 -10.13 8.62
N VAL A 84 -16.86 -9.42 7.49
CA VAL A 84 -17.45 -8.08 7.38
C VAL A 84 -18.97 -8.17 7.45
N SER A 85 -19.56 -7.52 8.41
CA SER A 85 -21.02 -7.48 8.61
C SER A 85 -21.71 -6.51 7.62
N LYS A 86 -23.04 -6.58 7.58
CA LYS A 86 -23.83 -5.61 6.80
C LYS A 86 -23.74 -4.18 7.39
N ALA A 87 -23.58 -4.08 8.72
CA ALA A 87 -23.44 -2.79 9.40
C ALA A 87 -22.11 -2.12 9.03
N GLU A 88 -21.00 -2.89 9.00
CA GLU A 88 -19.70 -2.38 8.58
C GLU A 88 -19.68 -1.98 7.10
N ILE A 89 -20.45 -2.67 6.23
CA ILE A 89 -20.61 -2.21 4.85
C ILE A 89 -21.39 -0.89 4.77
N ALA A 90 -22.39 -0.69 5.63
CA ALA A 90 -23.09 0.57 5.70
C ALA A 90 -22.15 1.69 6.19
N GLU A 91 -21.32 1.41 7.20
CA GLU A 91 -20.30 2.34 7.69
C GLU A 91 -19.32 2.78 6.58
N LEU A 92 -18.84 1.85 5.74
CA LEU A 92 -17.99 2.21 4.60
C LEU A 92 -18.68 3.15 3.61
N LYS A 93 -19.97 2.91 3.34
CA LYS A 93 -20.76 3.78 2.46
C LYS A 93 -21.03 5.15 3.09
N ASP A 94 -21.33 5.17 4.38
CA ASP A 94 -21.55 6.41 5.13
C ASP A 94 -20.27 7.24 5.20
N ALA A 95 -19.12 6.60 5.41
CA ALA A 95 -17.81 7.25 5.37
C ALA A 95 -17.52 7.88 4.00
N ALA A 96 -17.82 7.18 2.91
CA ALA A 96 -17.64 7.70 1.55
C ALA A 96 -18.61 8.86 1.21
N GLY A 97 -19.70 9.02 1.98
CA GLY A 97 -20.63 10.13 1.86
C GLY A 97 -21.18 10.31 0.46
N PRO A 98 -21.03 11.51 -0.17
CA PRO A 98 -21.54 11.77 -1.51
C PRO A 98 -20.91 10.90 -2.60
N ASN A 99 -19.78 10.26 -2.32
CA ASN A 99 -19.08 9.35 -3.24
C ASN A 99 -19.44 7.87 -2.99
N ALA A 100 -20.43 7.57 -2.15
CA ALA A 100 -20.84 6.18 -1.83
C ALA A 100 -21.23 5.38 -3.08
N ASP A 101 -21.81 6.02 -4.08
CA ASP A 101 -22.17 5.39 -5.35
C ASP A 101 -20.96 4.99 -6.20
N ALA A 102 -19.76 5.52 -5.91
CA ALA A 102 -18.53 5.06 -6.52
C ALA A 102 -18.10 3.68 -6.00
N LEU A 103 -18.62 3.22 -4.87
CA LEU A 103 -18.27 1.95 -4.26
C LEU A 103 -19.08 0.80 -4.87
N LYS A 104 -18.37 -0.20 -5.38
CA LYS A 104 -18.93 -1.50 -5.75
C LYS A 104 -18.50 -2.52 -4.70
N ILE A 105 -19.45 -3.01 -3.90
CA ILE A 105 -19.15 -3.99 -2.86
C ILE A 105 -19.22 -5.41 -3.45
N GLU A 106 -18.12 -6.15 -3.32
CA GLU A 106 -18.04 -7.56 -3.68
C GLU A 106 -17.74 -8.40 -2.44
N ARG A 107 -18.37 -9.55 -2.32
CA ARG A 107 -18.13 -10.50 -1.24
C ARG A 107 -17.16 -11.59 -1.70
N THR A 108 -16.19 -11.93 -0.83
CA THR A 108 -15.33 -13.08 -1.05
C THR A 108 -15.47 -14.07 0.10
N PRO A 109 -15.43 -15.38 -0.18
CA PRO A 109 -15.36 -16.38 0.87
C PRO A 109 -13.99 -16.34 1.57
N GLY A 110 -13.94 -16.82 2.82
CA GLY A 110 -12.73 -16.83 3.63
C GLY A 110 -12.55 -15.55 4.44
N LYS A 111 -11.34 -15.35 4.93
CA LYS A 111 -10.94 -14.18 5.74
C LYS A 111 -9.67 -13.59 5.17
N PHE A 112 -9.63 -12.26 5.07
CA PHE A 112 -8.36 -11.58 4.83
C PHE A 112 -7.48 -11.70 6.07
N GLN A 113 -6.34 -12.30 5.89
CA GLN A 113 -5.36 -12.45 6.95
C GLN A 113 -4.09 -11.73 6.55
N LYS A 114 -3.58 -10.93 7.46
CA LYS A 114 -2.26 -10.33 7.27
C LYS A 114 -1.22 -11.43 7.47
N TYR A 115 -0.58 -11.82 6.39
CA TYR A 115 0.57 -12.70 6.43
C TYR A 115 1.79 -11.91 6.88
N ILE A 116 2.65 -12.55 7.69
CA ILE A 116 3.98 -12.03 7.95
C ILE A 116 5.00 -12.82 7.14
N SER A 117 5.84 -12.13 6.39
CA SER A 117 6.79 -12.68 5.42
C SER A 117 8.18 -12.11 5.61
N GLY A 118 9.16 -12.71 4.93
CA GLY A 118 10.51 -12.15 4.90
C GLY A 118 10.53 -10.73 4.32
N GLY A 119 11.32 -9.86 4.93
CA GLY A 119 11.39 -8.45 4.62
C GLY A 119 10.39 -7.56 5.37
N ASP A 120 9.42 -8.13 6.06
CA ASP A 120 8.45 -7.35 6.84
C ASP A 120 9.08 -6.75 8.09
N ALA A 121 8.50 -5.61 8.53
CA ALA A 121 8.93 -4.97 9.76
C ALA A 121 8.55 -5.81 10.98
N ILE A 122 9.51 -5.97 11.88
CA ILE A 122 9.31 -6.53 13.22
C ILE A 122 9.80 -5.53 14.25
N TYR A 123 9.17 -5.50 15.39
CA TYR A 123 9.41 -4.48 16.41
C TYR A 123 9.78 -5.14 17.73
N ALA A 124 10.87 -4.67 18.32
CA ALA A 124 11.22 -4.92 19.71
C ALA A 124 10.71 -3.79 20.61
N SER A 125 11.14 -3.74 21.88
CA SER A 125 10.69 -2.72 22.83
C SER A 125 11.03 -1.30 22.37
N SER A 126 12.20 -1.08 21.74
CA SER A 126 12.73 0.24 21.44
C SER A 126 13.23 0.41 20.00
N TRP A 127 13.27 -0.67 19.21
CA TRP A 127 13.78 -0.62 17.84
C TRP A 127 12.96 -1.47 16.88
N ARG A 128 13.22 -1.26 15.59
CA ARG A 128 12.62 -1.95 14.45
C ARG A 128 13.69 -2.71 13.69
N CYS A 129 13.36 -3.93 13.29
CA CYS A 129 14.18 -4.76 12.41
C CYS A 129 13.36 -5.32 11.26
N SER A 130 13.96 -6.17 10.45
CA SER A 130 13.27 -6.91 9.39
C SER A 130 13.25 -8.40 9.73
N LEU A 131 12.12 -9.03 9.49
CA LEU A 131 12.03 -10.49 9.46
C LEU A 131 12.86 -11.00 8.27
N GLY A 132 13.79 -11.92 8.50
CA GLY A 132 14.55 -12.57 7.44
C GLY A 132 13.72 -13.64 6.74
N PHE A 133 13.55 -14.78 7.40
CA PHE A 133 12.81 -15.92 6.87
C PHE A 133 11.93 -16.54 7.94
N ASN A 134 10.73 -16.97 7.55
CA ASN A 134 9.93 -17.88 8.36
C ASN A 134 10.46 -19.32 8.17
N VAL A 135 10.70 -19.99 9.28
CA VAL A 135 11.19 -21.37 9.31
C VAL A 135 10.40 -22.20 10.29
N ARG A 136 10.45 -23.53 10.15
CA ARG A 136 9.79 -24.44 11.08
C ARG A 136 10.68 -25.61 11.42
N ASN A 137 10.51 -26.13 12.64
CA ASN A 137 11.04 -27.40 13.07
C ASN A 137 9.85 -28.24 13.60
N GLY A 138 9.49 -29.28 12.86
CA GLY A 138 8.25 -30.02 13.10
C GLY A 138 7.04 -29.09 12.99
N SER A 139 6.23 -29.00 14.06
CA SER A 139 5.07 -28.13 14.17
C SER A 139 5.36 -26.75 14.76
N THR A 140 6.58 -26.50 15.19
CA THR A 140 6.97 -25.24 15.82
C THR A 140 7.52 -24.27 14.78
N TYR A 141 6.96 -23.05 14.76
CA TYR A 141 7.37 -21.99 13.84
C TYR A 141 8.31 -21.00 14.52
N TYR A 142 9.24 -20.50 13.72
CA TYR A 142 10.22 -19.49 14.10
C TYR A 142 10.38 -18.51 12.96
N PHE A 143 10.97 -17.37 13.23
CA PHE A 143 11.57 -16.54 12.20
C PHE A 143 13.04 -16.24 12.51
N LEU A 144 13.81 -16.06 11.45
CA LEU A 144 15.19 -15.63 11.50
C LEU A 144 15.26 -14.11 11.35
N THR A 145 16.19 -13.50 12.04
CA THR A 145 16.54 -12.07 11.92
C THR A 145 18.02 -11.88 12.25
N ALA A 146 18.50 -10.64 12.29
CA ALA A 146 19.88 -10.37 12.65
C ALA A 146 20.10 -10.55 14.17
N GLY A 147 21.31 -10.93 14.55
CA GLY A 147 21.71 -11.12 15.96
C GLY A 147 21.69 -9.81 16.71
N HIS A 148 22.20 -8.71 16.13
CA HIS A 148 22.13 -7.37 16.73
C HIS A 148 20.68 -6.91 16.99
N CYS A 149 19.72 -7.46 16.27
CA CYS A 149 18.29 -7.21 16.50
C CYS A 149 17.78 -7.95 17.75
N THR A 150 18.25 -9.18 17.97
CA THR A 150 17.80 -10.05 19.06
C THR A 150 18.60 -9.84 20.36
N ASP A 151 19.74 -9.19 20.29
CA ASP A 151 20.53 -8.86 21.47
C ASP A 151 19.75 -7.89 22.37
N GLY A 152 19.46 -8.33 23.61
CA GLY A 152 18.63 -7.59 24.55
C GLY A 152 17.12 -7.55 24.26
N ALA A 153 16.64 -8.13 23.13
CA ALA A 153 15.22 -8.22 22.82
C ALA A 153 14.60 -9.54 23.29
N THR A 154 13.53 -9.47 24.06
CA THR A 154 12.81 -10.67 24.54
C THR A 154 11.53 -10.93 23.75
N THR A 155 10.77 -9.88 23.44
CA THR A 155 9.44 -9.98 22.81
C THR A 155 9.41 -9.20 21.50
N TRP A 156 8.69 -9.74 20.52
CA TRP A 156 8.56 -9.20 19.17
C TRP A 156 7.12 -8.99 18.78
N TRP A 157 6.87 -7.87 18.07
CA TRP A 157 5.56 -7.45 17.58
C TRP A 157 5.58 -7.23 16.07
N SER A 158 4.42 -7.38 15.44
CA SER A 158 4.25 -7.13 14.00
C SER A 158 4.01 -5.65 13.64
N ASN A 159 3.77 -4.79 14.61
CA ASN A 159 3.47 -3.38 14.39
C ASN A 159 4.13 -2.47 15.44
N SER A 160 4.31 -1.20 15.09
CA SER A 160 4.93 -0.20 15.97
C SER A 160 4.11 0.12 17.21
N ALA A 161 2.78 -0.05 17.16
CA ALA A 161 1.88 0.11 18.30
C ALA A 161 1.97 -1.06 19.29
N LYS A 162 2.70 -2.14 18.96
CA LYS A 162 2.91 -3.34 19.79
C LYS A 162 1.62 -4.03 20.24
N THR A 163 0.59 -3.95 19.42
CA THR A 163 -0.72 -4.58 19.70
C THR A 163 -0.77 -6.06 19.32
N THR A 164 0.09 -6.49 18.39
CA THR A 164 0.13 -7.89 17.92
C THR A 164 1.48 -8.51 18.20
N VAL A 165 1.56 -9.30 19.25
CA VAL A 165 2.76 -10.10 19.59
C VAL A 165 2.98 -11.16 18.51
N LEU A 166 4.23 -11.32 18.09
CA LEU A 166 4.68 -12.42 17.22
C LEU A 166 5.22 -13.58 18.04
N GLY A 167 6.15 -13.29 18.95
CA GLY A 167 6.84 -14.33 19.71
C GLY A 167 7.96 -13.80 20.58
N THR A 168 8.83 -14.71 21.00
CA THR A 168 9.94 -14.43 21.90
C THR A 168 11.26 -14.89 21.33
N THR A 169 12.35 -14.14 21.60
CA THR A 169 13.71 -14.55 21.23
C THR A 169 14.04 -15.89 21.84
N SER A 170 14.48 -16.82 20.99
CA SER A 170 14.88 -18.19 21.36
C SER A 170 16.38 -18.43 21.27
N GLY A 171 17.09 -17.59 20.52
CA GLY A 171 18.54 -17.61 20.41
C GLY A 171 19.07 -16.36 19.73
N SER A 172 20.28 -15.96 20.08
CA SER A 172 20.98 -14.81 19.54
C SER A 172 22.47 -15.08 19.47
N SER A 173 23.13 -14.64 18.41
CA SER A 173 24.58 -14.69 18.27
C SER A 173 25.06 -13.36 17.70
N PHE A 174 25.64 -12.55 18.56
CA PHE A 174 26.22 -11.23 18.29
C PHE A 174 27.20 -10.90 19.42
N PRO A 175 28.36 -10.28 19.16
CA PRO A 175 28.84 -9.68 17.93
C PRO A 175 29.67 -10.62 17.04
N THR A 176 30.03 -11.82 17.47
CA THR A 176 30.88 -12.74 16.69
C THR A 176 30.20 -13.16 15.38
N ASN A 177 28.91 -13.43 15.44
CA ASN A 177 28.03 -13.64 14.31
C ASN A 177 26.93 -12.57 14.33
N ASP A 178 26.05 -12.57 13.35
CA ASP A 178 24.91 -11.65 13.31
C ASP A 178 23.63 -12.38 12.88
N TYR A 179 23.21 -13.35 13.68
CA TYR A 179 21.96 -14.06 13.48
C TYR A 179 21.18 -14.24 14.78
N GLY A 180 19.87 -14.20 14.66
CA GLY A 180 18.95 -14.42 15.74
C GLY A 180 17.74 -15.26 15.30
N ILE A 181 17.17 -15.98 16.24
CA ILE A 181 15.99 -16.79 16.05
C ILE A 181 14.92 -16.45 17.08
N VAL A 182 13.70 -16.25 16.61
CA VAL A 182 12.53 -15.93 17.43
C VAL A 182 11.49 -17.00 17.25
N LYS A 183 11.03 -17.58 18.36
CA LYS A 183 9.95 -18.56 18.38
C LYS A 183 8.60 -17.85 18.35
N TYR A 184 7.74 -18.21 17.41
CA TYR A 184 6.36 -17.75 17.40
C TYR A 184 5.59 -18.29 18.60
N THR A 185 4.97 -17.41 19.36
CA THR A 185 4.02 -17.76 20.44
C THR A 185 2.59 -17.47 20.03
N ASN A 186 2.40 -16.60 19.03
CA ASN A 186 1.09 -16.28 18.49
C ASN A 186 0.73 -17.22 17.33
N THR A 187 -0.24 -18.08 17.56
CA THR A 187 -0.71 -19.06 16.56
C THR A 187 -1.64 -18.43 15.52
N SER A 188 -2.26 -17.29 15.84
CA SER A 188 -3.21 -16.59 14.94
C SER A 188 -2.54 -15.85 13.82
N VAL A 189 -1.23 -15.54 13.93
CA VAL A 189 -0.47 -14.89 12.86
C VAL A 189 -0.14 -15.94 11.80
N THR A 190 -0.54 -15.70 10.57
CA THR A 190 -0.19 -16.55 9.43
C THR A 190 1.22 -16.24 8.95
N LYS A 191 2.07 -17.27 8.91
CA LYS A 191 3.48 -17.20 8.54
C LYS A 191 3.62 -17.60 7.07
N SER A 192 4.09 -16.69 6.21
CA SER A 192 4.35 -17.00 4.81
C SER A 192 5.77 -17.50 4.61
N GLY A 193 5.97 -18.49 3.74
CA GLY A 193 7.29 -18.94 3.29
C GLY A 193 7.95 -18.01 2.27
N THR A 194 7.35 -16.85 1.97
CA THR A 194 7.83 -15.92 0.96
C THR A 194 8.74 -14.83 1.54
N VAL A 195 9.52 -14.20 0.67
CA VAL A 195 10.17 -12.90 0.89
C VAL A 195 9.58 -11.94 -0.14
N GLY A 196 8.71 -11.05 0.29
CA GLY A 196 7.85 -10.32 -0.64
C GLY A 196 6.97 -11.28 -1.44
N SER A 197 7.06 -11.21 -2.78
CA SER A 197 6.35 -12.11 -3.70
C SER A 197 7.13 -13.38 -4.04
N GLN A 198 8.41 -13.48 -3.64
CA GLN A 198 9.26 -14.63 -3.95
C GLN A 198 9.02 -15.77 -2.97
N ASP A 199 8.56 -16.91 -3.47
CA ASP A 199 8.47 -18.15 -2.67
C ASP A 199 9.87 -18.72 -2.42
N ILE A 200 10.17 -19.04 -1.15
CA ILE A 200 11.47 -19.56 -0.72
C ILE A 200 11.36 -21.08 -0.53
N THR A 201 11.91 -21.81 -1.45
CA THR A 201 11.81 -23.27 -1.49
C THR A 201 13.05 -23.99 -0.93
N ARG A 202 14.19 -23.30 -0.84
CA ARG A 202 15.45 -23.87 -0.33
C ARG A 202 16.42 -22.79 0.15
N ALA A 203 17.36 -23.19 1.00
CA ALA A 203 18.56 -22.43 1.33
C ALA A 203 19.76 -22.96 0.53
N ALA A 204 20.64 -22.08 0.07
CA ALA A 204 21.88 -22.43 -0.58
C ALA A 204 22.90 -21.30 -0.41
N ASP A 205 24.18 -21.62 -0.49
CA ASP A 205 25.24 -20.63 -0.54
C ASP A 205 25.25 -19.95 -1.92
N ALA A 206 25.44 -18.64 -1.93
CA ALA A 206 25.59 -17.90 -3.16
C ALA A 206 26.99 -18.14 -3.76
N THR A 207 27.06 -18.23 -5.08
CA THR A 207 28.32 -18.31 -5.79
C THR A 207 28.85 -16.93 -6.18
N VAL A 208 30.16 -16.78 -6.32
CA VAL A 208 30.78 -15.53 -6.78
C VAL A 208 30.22 -15.14 -8.14
N GLY A 209 29.75 -13.89 -8.28
CA GLY A 209 29.12 -13.38 -9.49
C GLY A 209 27.62 -13.66 -9.63
N GLN A 210 27.01 -14.38 -8.68
CA GLN A 210 25.57 -14.59 -8.67
C GLN A 210 24.83 -13.31 -8.30
N ASN A 211 23.78 -12.96 -9.06
CA ASN A 211 22.86 -11.90 -8.67
C ASN A 211 22.02 -12.35 -7.48
N VAL A 212 21.99 -11.52 -6.44
CA VAL A 212 21.18 -11.73 -5.25
C VAL A 212 20.31 -10.51 -5.00
N THR A 213 19.14 -10.73 -4.43
CA THR A 213 18.23 -9.65 -4.04
C THR A 213 18.05 -9.66 -2.53
N ARG A 214 18.24 -8.51 -1.92
CA ARG A 214 17.97 -8.29 -0.50
C ARG A 214 16.67 -7.50 -0.34
N ARG A 215 15.82 -7.91 0.60
CA ARG A 215 14.63 -7.17 0.98
C ARG A 215 14.67 -6.83 2.48
N GLY A 216 14.50 -5.56 2.80
CA GLY A 216 14.45 -5.06 4.17
C GLY A 216 13.32 -4.06 4.36
N SER A 217 12.73 -4.04 5.55
CA SER A 217 11.58 -3.21 5.88
C SER A 217 11.89 -1.70 5.89
N THR A 218 13.16 -1.33 6.04
CA THR A 218 13.62 0.06 6.06
C THR A 218 14.23 0.46 4.72
N THR A 219 15.02 -0.44 4.12
CA THR A 219 15.81 -0.14 2.91
C THR A 219 15.13 -0.56 1.62
N GLY A 220 14.01 -1.28 1.68
CA GLY A 220 13.33 -1.77 0.50
C GLY A 220 14.04 -2.96 -0.14
N THR A 221 13.88 -3.09 -1.45
CA THR A 221 14.47 -4.17 -2.27
C THR A 221 15.66 -3.63 -3.05
N HIS A 222 16.77 -4.33 -3.00
CA HIS A 222 18.03 -4.00 -3.68
C HIS A 222 18.65 -5.23 -4.30
#